data_01bc9e7c38b3070173edf3c7c3fec382
#
_entry.id   01bc9e7c38b3070173edf3c7c3fec382
#
_cell.length_a   1.000
_cell.length_b   1.000
_cell.length_c   1.000
_cell.angle_alpha   90.00
_cell.angle_beta   90.00
_cell.angle_gamma   90.00
#
_symmetry.space_group_name_H-M   'P 1'
#
loop_
_entity.id
_entity.type
_entity.pdbx_description
1 polymer ?
#
loop_
_entity_poly.entity_id
_entity_poly.type
_entity_poly.pdbx_seq_one_letter_code
_entity_poly.pdbx_strand_id
1 'polypeptide(L)'
;MKRETCSTQKHTFDSSNNSYHVELESIQYVDEIEIHWNFRYEYKYEIEISLDSIHWVKLSKGEYVSSDLVSRNIIRANTGYIRIKLADQSADRFSEAMKHVLVYSGTAAEFIKGVDVSHLTQIEDFGGKFYDRQGRERDCLEILKEYGCNYVRLKVWNKPGLPNSDPAGYNDKAHVLGMAKRAVDKGYRLLIDFHYSDWWADPGKQFIPDDWKDLSLEQLNTALYDFTYEVLNALKLQGTLPEMVQIGNEITNGMLWDVAKVSDEFDTPEQWDKLCTLLKSGISAVKAISESIRTVIHIERGGDNEKSRYFYDMLAERNVAYDIIGLSYYPIWHGPIKDFSSNIRDLYDRYSKEILVAEVAYPYTAENGDDQLNASSFPFTNIPEEYPPSIQSQADILQAVIYELKSIPDNKGIGFFYWQPDFIPVKGAGWKYGEGCEWDDQTLFDFKGNTLWSLDVFKLHS
;
A
#
# COMPACT_ATOMS: atom_id res chain seq x y z
N MET A 1 16.13 15.81 23.37
CA MET A 1 15.60 14.77 24.29
C MET A 1 16.70 13.76 24.55
N LYS A 2 16.81 13.22 25.78
CA LYS A 2 17.70 12.06 26.01
C LYS A 2 17.08 10.86 25.29
N ARG A 3 17.84 10.22 24.43
CA ARG A 3 17.40 8.94 23.81
C ARG A 3 17.38 7.86 24.90
N GLU A 4 16.29 7.13 25.00
CA GLU A 4 16.19 5.99 25.89
C GLU A 4 16.65 4.73 25.16
N THR A 5 17.49 3.93 25.78
CA THR A 5 17.95 2.65 25.23
C THR A 5 16.95 1.56 25.56
N CYS A 6 16.70 0.68 24.59
CA CYS A 6 15.94 -0.55 24.84
C CYS A 6 16.73 -1.50 25.75
N SER A 7 16.05 -2.21 26.63
CA SER A 7 16.63 -3.32 27.38
C SER A 7 16.90 -4.50 26.43
N THR A 8 18.15 -4.95 26.43
CA THR A 8 18.60 -6.07 25.61
C THR A 8 18.89 -7.30 26.50
N GLN A 9 18.31 -8.44 26.12
CA GLN A 9 18.51 -9.70 26.84
C GLN A 9 19.83 -10.35 26.46
N LYS A 10 20.17 -10.33 25.17
CA LYS A 10 21.32 -11.05 24.66
C LYS A 10 21.94 -10.40 23.42
N HIS A 11 23.26 -10.45 23.35
CA HIS A 11 24.03 -10.14 22.15
C HIS A 11 24.86 -11.38 21.79
N THR A 12 24.75 -11.87 20.56
CA THR A 12 25.50 -13.05 20.10
C THR A 12 26.03 -12.83 18.69
N PHE A 13 27.25 -13.34 18.49
CA PHE A 13 27.83 -13.44 17.16
C PHE A 13 27.71 -14.88 16.65
N ASP A 14 27.17 -15.04 15.44
CA ASP A 14 27.11 -16.31 14.73
C ASP A 14 28.12 -16.31 13.59
N SER A 15 29.22 -17.06 13.81
CA SER A 15 30.29 -17.16 12.83
C SER A 15 29.94 -18.00 11.60
N SER A 16 28.89 -18.82 11.66
CA SER A 16 28.51 -19.70 10.56
C SER A 16 27.87 -18.93 9.40
N ASN A 17 27.20 -17.81 9.70
CA ASN A 17 26.53 -16.95 8.71
C ASN A 17 26.99 -15.50 8.78
N ASN A 18 28.07 -15.22 9.49
CA ASN A 18 28.68 -13.89 9.62
C ASN A 18 27.67 -12.81 10.09
N SER A 19 26.90 -13.12 11.13
CA SER A 19 25.86 -12.22 11.62
C SER A 19 25.98 -11.95 13.11
N TYR A 20 25.55 -10.74 13.49
CA TYR A 20 25.43 -10.30 14.88
C TYR A 20 23.94 -10.19 15.24
N HIS A 21 23.56 -10.82 16.33
CA HIS A 21 22.19 -10.89 16.79
C HIS A 21 22.00 -10.11 18.10
N VAL A 22 20.97 -9.30 18.14
CA VAL A 22 20.47 -8.63 19.34
C VAL A 22 19.08 -9.16 19.66
N GLU A 23 18.91 -9.71 20.85
CA GLU A 23 17.63 -10.11 21.39
C GLU A 23 17.21 -9.08 22.46
N LEU A 24 16.00 -8.56 22.33
CA LEU A 24 15.40 -7.63 23.27
C LEU A 24 14.65 -8.40 24.36
N GLU A 25 14.46 -7.81 25.54
CA GLU A 25 13.71 -8.44 26.63
C GLU A 25 12.24 -8.69 26.28
N SER A 26 11.70 -7.90 25.38
CA SER A 26 10.34 -8.05 24.84
C SER A 26 10.25 -7.40 23.47
N ILE A 27 9.20 -7.71 22.73
CA ILE A 27 8.84 -6.96 21.52
C ILE A 27 8.51 -5.52 21.92
N GLN A 28 9.22 -4.55 21.34
CA GLN A 28 9.04 -3.13 21.61
C GLN A 28 9.34 -2.29 20.37
N TYR A 29 8.89 -1.04 20.37
CA TYR A 29 9.17 -0.11 19.28
C TYR A 29 10.61 0.38 19.35
N VAL A 30 11.37 0.07 18.32
CA VAL A 30 12.75 0.52 18.12
C VAL A 30 12.74 1.65 17.09
N ASP A 31 13.29 2.81 17.46
CA ASP A 31 13.40 3.95 16.55
C ASP A 31 14.70 3.89 15.72
N GLU A 32 15.81 3.58 16.40
CA GLU A 32 17.14 3.62 15.78
C GLU A 32 18.09 2.61 16.46
N ILE A 33 19.07 2.14 15.71
CA ILE A 33 20.25 1.46 16.27
C ILE A 33 21.52 2.22 15.94
N GLU A 34 22.49 2.18 16.86
CA GLU A 34 23.85 2.59 16.61
C GLU A 34 24.79 1.38 16.64
N ILE A 35 25.48 1.14 15.54
CA ILE A 35 26.52 0.12 15.44
C ILE A 35 27.86 0.81 15.69
N HIS A 36 28.57 0.40 16.74
CA HIS A 36 29.88 0.89 17.08
C HIS A 36 30.96 -0.06 16.57
N TRP A 37 31.88 0.45 15.77
CA TRP A 37 32.97 -0.30 15.16
C TRP A 37 34.27 -0.07 15.90
N ASN A 38 35.14 -1.08 15.96
CA ASN A 38 36.48 -0.96 16.55
C ASN A 38 37.46 -0.25 15.63
N PHE A 39 37.26 -0.34 14.33
CA PHE A 39 38.17 0.20 13.31
C PHE A 39 37.38 1.00 12.27
N ARG A 40 38.07 1.98 11.65
CA ARG A 40 37.52 2.65 10.46
C ARG A 40 37.79 1.78 9.25
N TYR A 41 36.70 1.29 8.64
CA TYR A 41 36.72 0.49 7.43
C TYR A 41 35.38 0.71 6.69
N GLU A 42 35.37 0.51 5.38
CA GLU A 42 34.12 0.55 4.63
C GLU A 42 33.32 -0.75 4.87
N TYR A 43 32.43 -0.72 5.84
CA TYR A 43 31.56 -1.85 6.16
C TYR A 43 30.33 -1.83 5.27
N LYS A 44 30.04 -2.97 4.66
CA LYS A 44 28.79 -3.25 3.95
C LYS A 44 28.00 -4.29 4.72
N TYR A 45 26.79 -3.96 5.09
CA TYR A 45 25.98 -4.81 5.95
C TYR A 45 24.49 -4.68 5.64
N GLU A 46 23.71 -5.71 5.98
CA GLU A 46 22.27 -5.72 5.96
C GLU A 46 21.74 -5.75 7.39
N ILE A 47 20.55 -5.18 7.60
CA ILE A 47 19.84 -5.24 8.88
C ILE A 47 18.51 -5.94 8.64
N GLU A 48 18.22 -6.94 9.46
CA GLU A 48 16.97 -7.68 9.47
C GLU A 48 16.34 -7.59 10.86
N ILE A 49 15.02 -7.57 10.90
CA ILE A 49 14.21 -7.53 12.12
C ILE A 49 13.24 -8.70 12.14
N SER A 50 12.85 -9.13 13.36
CA SER A 50 11.92 -10.24 13.55
C SER A 50 11.11 -10.09 14.83
N LEU A 51 9.89 -10.64 14.83
CA LEU A 51 9.06 -10.76 16.03
C LEU A 51 9.31 -12.06 16.79
N ASP A 52 9.76 -13.13 16.11
CA ASP A 52 9.79 -14.51 16.60
C ASP A 52 11.15 -15.22 16.45
N SER A 53 12.16 -14.58 15.90
CA SER A 53 13.49 -15.12 15.54
C SER A 53 13.48 -16.20 14.45
N ILE A 54 12.34 -16.48 13.85
CA ILE A 54 12.17 -17.50 12.78
C ILE A 54 11.98 -16.78 11.43
N HIS A 55 11.03 -15.86 11.36
CA HIS A 55 10.71 -15.09 10.18
C HIS A 55 11.41 -13.74 10.24
N TRP A 56 12.34 -13.53 9.33
CA TRP A 56 13.18 -12.34 9.25
C TRP A 56 12.82 -11.49 8.05
N VAL A 57 12.74 -10.20 8.24
CA VAL A 57 12.41 -9.24 7.19
C VAL A 57 13.56 -8.25 7.08
N LYS A 58 14.03 -8.01 5.85
CA LYS A 58 15.06 -6.99 5.58
C LYS A 58 14.49 -5.60 5.83
N LEU A 59 15.24 -4.77 6.56
CA LEU A 59 14.77 -3.43 6.90
C LEU A 59 14.67 -2.52 5.68
N SER A 60 15.65 -2.62 4.77
CA SER A 60 15.67 -1.87 3.52
C SER A 60 16.22 -2.71 2.39
N LYS A 61 16.02 -2.25 1.15
CA LYS A 61 16.68 -2.86 -0.01
C LYS A 61 18.13 -2.40 -0.10
N GLY A 62 19.04 -3.34 0.00
CA GLY A 62 20.47 -3.14 -0.24
C GLY A 62 21.30 -3.09 1.02
N GLU A 63 22.60 -2.97 0.78
CA GLU A 63 23.61 -2.90 1.82
C GLU A 63 23.72 -1.49 2.37
N TYR A 64 23.80 -1.39 3.69
CA TYR A 64 24.29 -0.16 4.31
C TYR A 64 25.80 -0.07 4.14
N VAL A 65 26.29 1.12 3.86
CA VAL A 65 27.74 1.39 3.76
C VAL A 65 28.13 2.39 4.82
N SER A 66 29.12 2.06 5.63
CA SER A 66 29.65 2.99 6.63
C SER A 66 31.16 2.90 6.71
N SER A 67 31.81 4.07 6.71
CA SER A 67 33.22 4.25 6.95
C SER A 67 33.54 4.89 8.32
N ASP A 68 32.51 5.21 9.10
CA ASP A 68 32.64 5.84 10.41
C ASP A 68 32.73 4.80 11.53
N LEU A 69 33.24 5.23 12.69
CA LEU A 69 33.29 4.39 13.90
C LEU A 69 31.90 4.15 14.53
N VAL A 70 30.92 4.90 14.13
CA VAL A 70 29.51 4.76 14.57
C VAL A 70 28.59 4.88 13.36
N SER A 71 27.82 3.84 13.09
CA SER A 71 26.80 3.83 12.06
C SER A 71 25.42 3.94 12.71
N ARG A 72 24.62 4.90 12.26
CA ARG A 72 23.24 5.10 12.73
C ARG A 72 22.25 4.62 11.69
N ASN A 73 21.30 3.78 12.13
CA ASN A 73 20.34 3.16 11.25
C ASN A 73 18.95 3.28 11.83
N ILE A 74 18.04 3.86 11.05
CA ILE A 74 16.62 4.01 11.41
C ILE A 74 15.95 2.65 11.30
N ILE A 75 15.18 2.26 12.32
CA ILE A 75 14.36 1.04 12.36
C ILE A 75 12.88 1.37 12.24
N ARG A 76 12.35 2.19 13.15
CA ARG A 76 10.95 2.63 13.24
C ARG A 76 9.94 1.49 13.16
N ALA A 77 10.20 0.40 13.88
CA ALA A 77 9.38 -0.79 13.90
C ALA A 77 9.35 -1.45 15.28
N ASN A 78 8.30 -2.22 15.56
CA ASN A 78 8.26 -3.15 16.68
C ASN A 78 9.13 -4.37 16.34
N THR A 79 10.02 -4.75 17.24
CA THR A 79 10.83 -5.95 17.04
C THR A 79 11.25 -6.56 18.37
N GLY A 80 11.43 -7.87 18.39
CA GLY A 80 12.06 -8.60 19.50
C GLY A 80 13.49 -9.00 19.18
N TYR A 81 13.84 -9.03 17.88
CA TYR A 81 15.12 -9.55 17.41
C TYR A 81 15.65 -8.69 16.26
N ILE A 82 16.93 -8.35 16.31
CA ILE A 82 17.64 -7.62 15.28
C ILE A 82 18.85 -8.45 14.84
N ARG A 83 19.04 -8.60 13.53
CA ARG A 83 20.18 -9.31 12.95
C ARG A 83 20.92 -8.38 11.99
N ILE A 84 22.23 -8.27 12.18
CA ILE A 84 23.12 -7.49 11.31
C ILE A 84 24.02 -8.47 10.60
N LYS A 85 23.97 -8.54 9.27
CA LYS A 85 24.78 -9.40 8.42
C LYS A 85 25.82 -8.57 7.69
N LEU A 86 27.09 -8.96 7.71
CA LEU A 86 28.09 -8.36 6.83
C LEU A 86 28.08 -9.03 5.46
N ALA A 87 28.17 -8.20 4.41
CA ALA A 87 28.23 -8.66 3.03
C ALA A 87 29.62 -9.22 2.65
N ASP A 88 30.69 -8.80 3.35
CA ASP A 88 32.06 -9.21 3.02
C ASP A 88 32.49 -10.47 3.79
N GLN A 89 33.05 -11.46 3.09
CA GLN A 89 33.32 -12.82 3.58
C GLN A 89 34.52 -12.95 4.56
N SER A 90 35.07 -11.88 5.08
CA SER A 90 36.18 -11.97 6.05
C SER A 90 35.67 -12.23 7.47
N ALA A 91 35.07 -13.39 7.70
CA ALA A 91 34.45 -13.81 8.98
C ALA A 91 35.38 -13.64 10.20
N ASP A 92 36.68 -13.86 10.03
CA ASP A 92 37.68 -13.74 11.12
C ASP A 92 37.83 -12.31 11.64
N ARG A 93 37.41 -11.28 10.89
CA ARG A 93 37.49 -9.88 11.30
C ARG A 93 36.19 -9.30 11.86
N PHE A 94 35.07 -9.93 11.64
CA PHE A 94 33.78 -9.34 12.03
C PHE A 94 33.54 -9.35 13.54
N SER A 95 33.84 -10.44 14.23
CA SER A 95 33.77 -10.49 15.68
C SER A 95 34.69 -9.48 16.38
N GLU A 96 35.81 -9.11 15.70
CA GLU A 96 36.73 -8.09 16.16
C GLU A 96 36.35 -6.67 15.69
N ALA A 97 35.62 -6.55 14.58
CA ALA A 97 35.25 -5.26 13.97
C ALA A 97 34.10 -4.57 14.71
N MET A 98 33.09 -5.31 15.13
CA MET A 98 31.92 -4.75 15.83
C MET A 98 32.19 -4.69 17.32
N LYS A 99 32.13 -3.50 17.90
CA LYS A 99 32.34 -3.27 19.33
C LYS A 99 31.08 -3.55 20.14
N HIS A 100 29.97 -2.94 19.78
CA HIS A 100 28.64 -3.14 20.36
C HIS A 100 27.57 -2.49 19.48
N VAL A 101 26.34 -2.86 19.75
CA VAL A 101 25.13 -2.26 19.16
C VAL A 101 24.31 -1.65 20.29
N LEU A 102 23.93 -0.40 20.14
CA LEU A 102 22.96 0.28 21.00
C LEU A 102 21.62 0.34 20.28
N VAL A 103 20.55 0.02 20.99
CA VAL A 103 19.18 0.02 20.48
C VAL A 103 18.41 1.12 21.21
N TYR A 104 17.78 2.01 20.47
CA TYR A 104 17.04 3.14 21.04
C TYR A 104 15.55 2.95 20.83
N SER A 105 14.77 3.12 21.90
CA SER A 105 13.33 3.17 21.85
C SER A 105 12.83 4.52 21.33
N GLY A 106 11.62 4.53 20.79
CA GLY A 106 10.93 5.72 20.34
C GLY A 106 9.44 5.63 20.60
N THR A 107 8.71 6.60 20.11
CA THR A 107 7.25 6.59 20.07
C THR A 107 6.80 6.43 18.63
N ALA A 108 6.02 5.40 18.34
CA ALA A 108 5.46 5.21 17.02
C ALA A 108 4.58 6.40 16.64
N ALA A 109 4.87 7.01 15.49
CA ALA A 109 3.90 7.91 14.86
C ALA A 109 2.73 7.09 14.30
N GLU A 110 1.56 7.70 14.21
CA GLU A 110 0.45 7.07 13.54
C GLU A 110 0.81 6.76 12.08
N PHE A 111 0.57 5.51 11.65
CA PHE A 111 0.90 5.03 10.33
C PHE A 111 -0.25 4.18 9.78
N ILE A 112 -0.67 4.46 8.55
CA ILE A 112 -1.75 3.74 7.88
C ILE A 112 -1.22 2.40 7.40
N LYS A 113 -1.82 1.32 7.86
CA LYS A 113 -1.62 -0.06 7.42
C LYS A 113 -2.96 -0.54 6.90
N GLY A 114 -3.27 -0.10 5.70
CA GLY A 114 -4.55 -0.33 5.06
C GLY A 114 -4.58 -1.61 4.24
N VAL A 115 -5.80 -2.05 3.97
CA VAL A 115 -6.11 -3.14 3.04
C VAL A 115 -7.27 -2.73 2.15
N ASP A 116 -7.18 -3.01 0.83
CA ASP A 116 -8.32 -2.91 -0.06
C ASP A 116 -9.02 -4.27 -0.13
N VAL A 117 -10.19 -4.35 0.44
CA VAL A 117 -11.01 -5.57 0.51
C VAL A 117 -12.34 -5.41 -0.23
N SER A 118 -12.32 -4.63 -1.29
CA SER A 118 -13.52 -4.33 -2.07
C SER A 118 -14.19 -5.57 -2.70
N HIS A 119 -13.45 -6.67 -2.85
CA HIS A 119 -13.97 -7.95 -3.37
C HIS A 119 -14.36 -8.95 -2.28
N LEU A 120 -14.11 -8.66 -1.00
CA LEU A 120 -14.35 -9.63 0.08
C LEU A 120 -15.77 -10.19 0.07
N THR A 121 -16.78 -9.34 -0.16
CA THR A 121 -18.18 -9.80 -0.25
C THR A 121 -18.37 -10.79 -1.39
N GLN A 122 -17.77 -10.55 -2.56
CA GLN A 122 -17.83 -11.48 -3.69
C GLN A 122 -17.18 -12.83 -3.33
N ILE A 123 -15.98 -12.81 -2.75
CA ILE A 123 -15.28 -14.03 -2.36
C ILE A 123 -16.11 -14.85 -1.37
N GLU A 124 -16.69 -14.21 -0.35
CA GLU A 124 -17.51 -14.87 0.67
C GLU A 124 -18.84 -15.40 0.09
N ASP A 125 -19.53 -14.65 -0.77
CA ASP A 125 -20.78 -15.06 -1.43
C ASP A 125 -20.59 -16.30 -2.31
N PHE A 126 -19.39 -16.47 -2.92
CA PHE A 126 -19.02 -17.65 -3.68
C PHE A 126 -18.43 -18.78 -2.83
N GLY A 127 -18.41 -18.63 -1.49
CA GLY A 127 -18.02 -19.66 -0.54
C GLY A 127 -16.55 -19.64 -0.13
N GLY A 128 -15.83 -18.58 -0.43
CA GLY A 128 -14.46 -18.35 0.06
C GLY A 128 -14.42 -18.28 1.59
N LYS A 129 -13.37 -18.84 2.18
CA LYS A 129 -13.16 -18.92 3.62
C LYS A 129 -11.74 -18.58 3.97
N PHE A 130 -11.57 -18.00 5.17
CA PHE A 130 -10.27 -17.59 5.66
C PHE A 130 -9.94 -18.27 6.98
N TYR A 131 -8.67 -18.63 7.14
CA TYR A 131 -8.18 -19.38 8.30
C TYR A 131 -6.99 -18.65 8.93
N ASP A 132 -7.02 -18.57 10.25
CA ASP A 132 -5.86 -18.09 11.00
C ASP A 132 -4.69 -19.11 10.95
N ARG A 133 -3.53 -18.74 11.50
CA ARG A 133 -2.35 -19.63 11.52
C ARG A 133 -2.52 -20.92 12.30
N GLN A 134 -3.58 -21.04 13.10
CA GLN A 134 -3.95 -22.27 13.79
C GLN A 134 -4.92 -23.12 12.97
N GLY A 135 -5.26 -22.70 11.74
CA GLY A 135 -6.19 -23.40 10.87
C GLY A 135 -7.67 -23.27 11.28
N ARG A 136 -8.02 -22.28 12.11
CA ARG A 136 -9.41 -22.02 12.49
C ARG A 136 -10.05 -21.07 11.49
N GLU A 137 -11.24 -21.44 11.00
CA GLU A 137 -12.04 -20.57 10.15
C GLU A 137 -12.45 -19.31 10.92
N ARG A 138 -12.22 -18.13 10.32
CA ARG A 138 -12.52 -16.83 10.92
C ARG A 138 -12.90 -15.79 9.88
N ASP A 139 -13.50 -14.72 10.33
CA ASP A 139 -13.76 -13.52 9.53
C ASP A 139 -12.42 -12.91 9.03
N CYS A 140 -12.33 -12.65 7.73
CA CYS A 140 -11.12 -12.10 7.11
C CYS A 140 -10.67 -10.77 7.76
N LEU A 141 -11.62 -9.85 8.00
CA LEU A 141 -11.30 -8.57 8.64
C LEU A 141 -10.81 -8.73 10.09
N GLU A 142 -11.29 -9.75 10.83
CA GLU A 142 -10.78 -10.03 12.17
C GLU A 142 -9.34 -10.52 12.13
N ILE A 143 -9.03 -11.42 11.20
CA ILE A 143 -7.64 -11.89 11.01
C ILE A 143 -6.75 -10.69 10.68
N LEU A 144 -7.07 -9.90 9.66
CA LEU A 144 -6.29 -8.74 9.25
C LEU A 144 -6.11 -7.74 10.40
N LYS A 145 -7.16 -7.50 11.21
CA LYS A 145 -7.11 -6.62 12.38
C LYS A 145 -6.12 -7.08 13.44
N GLU A 146 -6.07 -8.38 13.73
CA GLU A 146 -5.12 -8.96 14.70
C GLU A 146 -3.66 -8.80 14.28
N TYR A 147 -3.41 -8.66 12.98
CA TYR A 147 -2.08 -8.35 12.45
C TYR A 147 -1.78 -6.85 12.40
N GLY A 148 -2.70 -6.00 12.86
CA GLY A 148 -2.48 -4.56 13.00
C GLY A 148 -2.94 -3.73 11.82
N CYS A 149 -3.69 -4.29 10.88
CA CYS A 149 -4.39 -3.50 9.86
C CYS A 149 -5.36 -2.54 10.55
N ASN A 150 -5.33 -1.27 10.15
CA ASN A 150 -6.09 -0.21 10.83
C ASN A 150 -7.00 0.59 9.91
N TYR A 151 -6.87 0.43 8.58
CA TYR A 151 -7.72 1.05 7.58
C TYR A 151 -8.23 0.03 6.57
N VAL A 152 -9.43 0.29 6.04
CA VAL A 152 -10.00 -0.40 4.89
C VAL A 152 -10.22 0.61 3.77
N ARG A 153 -9.76 0.29 2.55
CA ARG A 153 -10.09 0.98 1.32
C ARG A 153 -11.22 0.25 0.62
N LEU A 154 -12.22 0.98 0.17
CA LEU A 154 -13.38 0.45 -0.56
C LEU A 154 -13.58 1.29 -1.82
N LYS A 155 -13.48 0.66 -2.98
CA LYS A 155 -13.85 1.31 -4.23
C LYS A 155 -15.35 1.36 -4.40
N VAL A 156 -15.84 2.40 -5.07
CA VAL A 156 -17.23 2.56 -5.40
C VAL A 156 -17.42 2.82 -6.89
N TRP A 157 -18.30 2.03 -7.50
CA TRP A 157 -18.75 2.15 -8.88
C TRP A 157 -20.11 2.79 -8.94
N ASN A 158 -20.43 3.42 -10.08
CA ASN A 158 -21.70 4.14 -10.23
C ASN A 158 -22.88 3.16 -10.30
N LYS A 159 -22.88 2.27 -11.29
CA LYS A 159 -23.97 1.33 -11.54
C LYS A 159 -23.44 0.03 -12.13
N PRO A 160 -22.64 -0.74 -11.36
CA PRO A 160 -22.21 -2.06 -11.82
C PRO A 160 -23.43 -2.96 -11.98
N GLY A 161 -23.38 -3.95 -12.84
CA GLY A 161 -24.49 -4.87 -13.11
C GLY A 161 -24.98 -5.66 -11.87
N LEU A 162 -25.54 -6.84 -12.12
CA LEU A 162 -25.90 -7.77 -11.04
C LEU A 162 -24.69 -8.58 -10.58
N PRO A 163 -24.68 -9.15 -9.34
CA PRO A 163 -23.56 -9.95 -8.83
C PRO A 163 -23.08 -11.09 -9.75
N ASN A 164 -23.96 -11.64 -10.57
CA ASN A 164 -23.66 -12.71 -11.51
C ASN A 164 -23.66 -12.23 -12.98
N SER A 165 -23.44 -10.96 -13.21
CA SER A 165 -23.33 -10.36 -14.55
C SER A 165 -21.89 -9.94 -14.85
N ASP A 166 -21.62 -9.52 -16.08
CA ASP A 166 -20.36 -8.90 -16.50
C ASP A 166 -20.63 -7.42 -16.88
N PRO A 167 -20.09 -6.45 -16.11
CA PRO A 167 -19.30 -6.61 -14.89
C PRO A 167 -20.12 -7.15 -13.71
N ALA A 168 -19.43 -7.86 -12.78
CA ALA A 168 -20.07 -8.34 -11.58
C ALA A 168 -20.56 -7.19 -10.69
N GLY A 169 -21.80 -7.29 -10.19
CA GLY A 169 -22.54 -6.22 -9.54
C GLY A 169 -22.16 -5.93 -8.09
N TYR A 170 -20.90 -6.07 -7.75
CA TYR A 170 -20.34 -5.66 -6.46
C TYR A 170 -19.82 -4.22 -6.54
N ASN A 171 -19.49 -3.62 -5.40
CA ASN A 171 -18.92 -2.27 -5.28
C ASN A 171 -19.87 -1.12 -5.68
N ASP A 172 -21.16 -1.34 -5.80
CA ASP A 172 -22.12 -0.24 -5.82
C ASP A 172 -22.25 0.43 -4.44
N LYS A 173 -23.02 1.51 -4.36
CA LYS A 173 -23.25 2.23 -3.11
C LYS A 173 -23.76 1.31 -1.99
N ALA A 174 -24.67 0.37 -2.28
CA ALA A 174 -25.26 -0.49 -1.26
C ALA A 174 -24.22 -1.47 -0.66
N HIS A 175 -23.42 -2.09 -1.51
CA HIS A 175 -22.31 -2.97 -1.07
C HIS A 175 -21.26 -2.20 -0.28
N VAL A 176 -20.87 -1.01 -0.74
CA VAL A 176 -19.91 -0.14 -0.03
C VAL A 176 -20.43 0.26 1.35
N LEU A 177 -21.71 0.62 1.48
CA LEU A 177 -22.33 0.91 2.79
C LEU A 177 -22.27 -0.31 3.72
N GLY A 178 -22.60 -1.50 3.22
CA GLY A 178 -22.53 -2.74 3.99
C GLY A 178 -21.12 -3.05 4.48
N MET A 179 -20.14 -3.00 3.60
CA MET A 179 -18.72 -3.22 3.93
C MET A 179 -18.16 -2.16 4.86
N ALA A 180 -18.49 -0.89 4.64
CA ALA A 180 -18.08 0.21 5.51
C ALA A 180 -18.59 0.00 6.96
N LYS A 181 -19.87 -0.41 7.10
CA LYS A 181 -20.45 -0.74 8.41
C LYS A 181 -19.70 -1.90 9.08
N ARG A 182 -19.47 -2.99 8.36
CA ARG A 182 -18.74 -4.16 8.84
C ARG A 182 -17.32 -3.79 9.30
N ALA A 183 -16.60 -2.98 8.51
CA ALA A 183 -15.24 -2.55 8.82
C ALA A 183 -15.21 -1.65 10.06
N VAL A 184 -16.08 -0.64 10.13
CA VAL A 184 -16.13 0.28 11.30
C VAL A 184 -16.53 -0.44 12.58
N ASP A 185 -17.47 -1.39 12.53
CA ASP A 185 -17.85 -2.22 13.70
C ASP A 185 -16.67 -3.05 14.24
N LYS A 186 -15.69 -3.38 13.39
CA LYS A 186 -14.43 -4.05 13.78
C LYS A 186 -13.30 -3.06 14.12
N GLY A 187 -13.59 -1.75 14.16
CA GLY A 187 -12.66 -0.70 14.56
C GLY A 187 -11.66 -0.29 13.46
N TYR A 188 -12.00 -0.47 12.20
CA TYR A 188 -11.27 0.09 11.07
C TYR A 188 -11.68 1.53 10.78
N ARG A 189 -10.75 2.31 10.24
CA ARG A 189 -11.00 3.58 9.58
C ARG A 189 -11.11 3.36 8.06
N LEU A 190 -11.69 4.32 7.34
CA LEU A 190 -12.05 4.13 5.94
C LEU A 190 -11.36 5.12 5.01
N LEU A 191 -10.97 4.61 3.82
CA LEU A 191 -10.76 5.37 2.60
C LEU A 191 -11.79 4.91 1.57
N ILE A 192 -12.56 5.83 1.01
CA ILE A 192 -13.51 5.54 -0.09
C ILE A 192 -12.88 6.00 -1.41
N ASP A 193 -12.84 5.09 -2.36
CA ASP A 193 -12.23 5.28 -3.67
C ASP A 193 -13.29 5.37 -4.77
N PHE A 194 -13.51 6.57 -5.31
CA PHE A 194 -14.46 6.80 -6.39
C PHE A 194 -13.82 6.54 -7.74
N HIS A 195 -14.26 5.48 -8.44
CA HIS A 195 -13.83 5.20 -9.81
C HIS A 195 -14.51 6.10 -10.85
N TYR A 196 -15.70 6.63 -10.54
CA TYR A 196 -16.54 7.35 -11.52
C TYR A 196 -16.76 6.57 -12.82
N SER A 197 -17.00 5.28 -12.69
CA SER A 197 -17.25 4.32 -13.75
C SER A 197 -18.23 3.27 -13.25
N ASP A 198 -18.86 2.54 -14.16
CA ASP A 198 -19.71 1.40 -13.81
C ASP A 198 -18.90 0.13 -13.54
N TRP A 199 -17.61 0.17 -13.80
CA TRP A 199 -16.67 -0.92 -13.63
C TRP A 199 -15.26 -0.40 -13.33
N TRP A 200 -14.25 -1.23 -13.53
CA TRP A 200 -12.85 -0.88 -13.34
C TRP A 200 -12.45 0.39 -14.07
N ALA A 201 -11.88 1.34 -13.36
CA ALA A 201 -11.14 2.46 -13.88
C ALA A 201 -9.67 2.25 -13.54
N ASP A 202 -8.80 2.28 -14.54
CA ASP A 202 -7.35 2.11 -14.45
C ASP A 202 -6.64 2.92 -15.54
N PRO A 203 -5.29 2.92 -15.63
CA PRO A 203 -4.58 3.72 -16.62
C PRO A 203 -4.92 3.40 -18.07
N GLY A 204 -5.46 2.23 -18.34
CA GLY A 204 -5.86 1.78 -19.69
C GLY A 204 -7.32 2.05 -20.02
N LYS A 205 -8.16 2.37 -19.02
CA LYS A 205 -9.59 2.59 -19.21
C LYS A 205 -10.21 3.46 -18.10
N GLN A 206 -10.94 4.48 -18.53
CA GLN A 206 -11.63 5.44 -17.66
C GLN A 206 -13.01 5.74 -18.25
N PHE A 207 -13.84 4.69 -18.39
CA PHE A 207 -15.12 4.79 -19.09
C PHE A 207 -16.12 5.65 -18.33
N ILE A 208 -16.83 6.51 -19.06
CA ILE A 208 -17.97 7.26 -18.52
C ILE A 208 -19.08 6.27 -18.16
N PRO A 209 -19.69 6.38 -16.96
CA PRO A 209 -20.88 5.61 -16.61
C PRO A 209 -21.98 5.71 -17.68
N ASP A 210 -22.69 4.61 -17.95
CA ASP A 210 -23.70 4.56 -18.99
C ASP A 210 -24.76 5.66 -18.84
N ASP A 211 -25.21 5.94 -17.62
CA ASP A 211 -26.18 7.01 -17.35
C ASP A 211 -25.63 8.43 -17.58
N TRP A 212 -24.29 8.60 -17.78
CA TRP A 212 -23.64 9.89 -17.95
C TRP A 212 -23.11 10.16 -19.37
N LYS A 213 -23.22 9.20 -20.30
CA LYS A 213 -22.59 9.26 -21.64
C LYS A 213 -23.01 10.45 -22.48
N ASP A 214 -24.27 10.88 -22.35
CA ASP A 214 -24.83 11.97 -23.15
C ASP A 214 -24.79 13.34 -22.44
N LEU A 215 -24.14 13.42 -21.28
CA LEU A 215 -24.05 14.64 -20.49
C LEU A 215 -23.01 15.61 -21.06
N SER A 216 -23.31 16.90 -21.07
CA SER A 216 -22.32 17.96 -21.29
C SER A 216 -21.31 18.00 -20.13
N LEU A 217 -20.16 18.65 -20.32
CA LEU A 217 -19.16 18.83 -19.26
C LEU A 217 -19.78 19.43 -17.97
N GLU A 218 -20.64 20.43 -18.11
CA GLU A 218 -21.33 21.07 -16.98
C GLU A 218 -22.25 20.08 -16.24
N GLN A 219 -22.97 19.26 -17.00
CA GLN A 219 -23.84 18.21 -16.44
C GLN A 219 -23.01 17.08 -15.81
N LEU A 220 -21.90 16.67 -16.42
CA LEU A 220 -20.96 15.71 -15.85
C LEU A 220 -20.39 16.21 -14.54
N ASN A 221 -20.01 17.48 -14.49
CA ASN A 221 -19.50 18.12 -13.27
C ASN A 221 -20.53 18.07 -12.14
N THR A 222 -21.80 18.32 -12.46
CA THR A 222 -22.92 18.21 -11.49
C THR A 222 -23.15 16.76 -11.08
N ALA A 223 -23.20 15.83 -12.03
CA ALA A 223 -23.43 14.41 -11.76
C ALA A 223 -22.33 13.80 -10.87
N LEU A 224 -21.07 14.17 -11.14
CA LEU A 224 -19.92 13.75 -10.31
C LEU A 224 -20.03 14.30 -8.87
N TYR A 225 -20.37 15.58 -8.72
CA TYR A 225 -20.61 16.19 -7.41
C TYR A 225 -21.71 15.44 -6.66
N ASP A 226 -22.88 15.29 -7.30
CA ASP A 226 -24.07 14.70 -6.70
C ASP A 226 -23.82 13.25 -6.28
N PHE A 227 -23.19 12.45 -7.12
CA PHE A 227 -22.84 11.06 -6.80
C PHE A 227 -21.88 10.96 -5.61
N THR A 228 -20.82 11.79 -5.61
CA THR A 228 -19.85 11.86 -4.50
C THR A 228 -20.55 12.26 -3.21
N TYR A 229 -21.38 13.31 -3.26
CA TYR A 229 -22.13 13.80 -2.11
C TYR A 229 -23.12 12.75 -1.59
N GLU A 230 -23.87 12.10 -2.49
CA GLU A 230 -24.87 11.10 -2.14
C GLU A 230 -24.26 9.90 -1.40
N VAL A 231 -23.17 9.33 -1.91
CA VAL A 231 -22.47 8.20 -1.27
C VAL A 231 -21.94 8.61 0.11
N LEU A 232 -21.25 9.74 0.19
CA LEU A 232 -20.65 10.20 1.44
C LEU A 232 -21.69 10.61 2.48
N ASN A 233 -22.80 11.22 2.05
CA ASN A 233 -23.90 11.55 2.94
C ASN A 233 -24.56 10.28 3.50
N ALA A 234 -24.71 9.24 2.71
CA ALA A 234 -25.25 7.95 3.17
C ALA A 234 -24.30 7.31 4.20
N LEU A 235 -22.98 7.32 3.97
CA LEU A 235 -21.98 6.86 4.94
C LEU A 235 -22.03 7.68 6.23
N LYS A 236 -22.16 9.01 6.14
CA LYS A 236 -22.32 9.89 7.31
C LYS A 236 -23.54 9.58 8.13
N LEU A 237 -24.69 9.39 7.46
CA LEU A 237 -25.98 9.10 8.13
C LEU A 237 -25.98 7.74 8.84
N GLN A 238 -25.25 6.74 8.31
CA GLN A 238 -25.10 5.46 9.01
C GLN A 238 -24.00 5.44 10.08
N GLY A 239 -23.24 6.52 10.25
CA GLY A 239 -22.18 6.63 11.26
C GLY A 239 -20.83 6.01 10.84
N THR A 240 -20.56 5.89 9.54
CA THR A 240 -19.33 5.34 8.96
C THR A 240 -18.64 6.36 8.06
N LEU A 241 -18.53 7.60 8.54
CA LEU A 241 -17.89 8.68 7.80
C LEU A 241 -16.41 8.31 7.53
N PRO A 242 -15.93 8.34 6.27
CA PRO A 242 -14.54 8.04 5.96
C PRO A 242 -13.62 9.17 6.42
N GLU A 243 -12.36 8.83 6.73
CA GLU A 243 -11.32 9.83 7.02
C GLU A 243 -10.63 10.33 5.74
N MET A 244 -10.66 9.53 4.70
CA MET A 244 -10.07 9.85 3.41
C MET A 244 -11.02 9.48 2.26
N VAL A 245 -10.97 10.30 1.21
CA VAL A 245 -11.72 10.05 -0.04
C VAL A 245 -10.79 10.24 -1.22
N GLN A 246 -10.74 9.26 -2.09
CA GLN A 246 -10.00 9.28 -3.34
C GLN A 246 -10.93 9.73 -4.47
N ILE A 247 -10.50 10.73 -5.23
CA ILE A 247 -11.24 11.32 -6.35
C ILE A 247 -10.66 10.81 -7.66
N GLY A 248 -11.26 9.76 -8.19
CA GLY A 248 -10.75 9.00 -9.33
C GLY A 248 -9.70 7.97 -8.93
N ASN A 249 -9.59 6.88 -9.68
CA ASN A 249 -8.60 5.82 -9.50
C ASN A 249 -7.61 5.82 -10.66
N GLU A 250 -6.30 5.89 -10.35
CA GLU A 250 -5.19 5.81 -11.31
C GLU A 250 -5.35 6.73 -12.53
N ILE A 251 -5.64 7.99 -12.27
CA ILE A 251 -6.06 8.97 -13.26
C ILE A 251 -4.90 9.68 -14.00
N THR A 252 -3.72 9.06 -14.13
CA THR A 252 -2.57 9.63 -14.85
C THR A 252 -2.96 10.09 -16.25
N ASN A 253 -3.81 9.34 -16.93
CA ASN A 253 -4.30 9.63 -18.26
C ASN A 253 -5.66 10.37 -18.28
N GLY A 254 -6.07 10.95 -17.13
CA GLY A 254 -7.36 11.60 -16.94
C GLY A 254 -8.45 10.62 -16.50
N MET A 255 -9.70 11.09 -16.47
CA MET A 255 -10.89 10.32 -16.10
C MET A 255 -12.06 10.65 -17.03
N LEU A 256 -13.11 9.82 -17.01
CA LEU A 256 -14.32 10.03 -17.84
C LEU A 256 -13.99 10.28 -19.31
N TRP A 257 -13.29 9.29 -19.94
CA TRP A 257 -12.81 9.41 -21.32
C TRP A 257 -13.97 9.43 -22.33
N ASP A 258 -13.84 10.24 -23.43
CA ASP A 258 -12.72 11.13 -23.80
C ASP A 258 -12.84 12.56 -23.21
N VAL A 259 -13.88 12.84 -22.40
CA VAL A 259 -14.19 14.22 -21.96
C VAL A 259 -13.04 14.87 -21.18
N ALA A 260 -12.44 14.14 -20.26
CA ALA A 260 -11.33 14.63 -19.45
C ALA A 260 -10.09 13.70 -19.52
N LYS A 261 -9.87 13.09 -20.69
CA LYS A 261 -8.63 12.39 -21.02
C LYS A 261 -7.49 13.40 -21.21
N VAL A 262 -6.28 13.08 -20.68
CA VAL A 262 -5.10 13.95 -20.70
C VAL A 262 -3.84 13.22 -21.18
N SER A 263 -4.00 12.29 -22.10
CA SER A 263 -2.88 11.55 -22.71
C SER A 263 -2.96 11.57 -24.23
N ASP A 264 -1.84 11.31 -24.88
CA ASP A 264 -1.70 11.26 -26.34
C ASP A 264 -2.18 12.58 -26.98
N GLU A 265 -3.02 12.52 -27.98
CA GLU A 265 -3.61 13.70 -28.64
C GLU A 265 -4.53 14.53 -27.73
N PHE A 266 -4.93 14.00 -26.59
CA PHE A 266 -5.73 14.70 -25.58
C PHE A 266 -4.87 15.44 -24.54
N ASP A 267 -3.55 15.36 -24.59
CA ASP A 267 -2.67 16.11 -23.69
C ASP A 267 -2.58 17.58 -24.10
N THR A 268 -3.65 18.31 -23.85
CA THR A 268 -3.82 19.72 -24.18
C THR A 268 -4.26 20.56 -22.98
N PRO A 269 -3.95 21.86 -22.93
CA PRO A 269 -4.40 22.72 -21.83
C PRO A 269 -5.91 22.65 -21.57
N GLU A 270 -6.73 22.56 -22.63
CA GLU A 270 -8.18 22.49 -22.53
C GLU A 270 -8.66 21.19 -21.87
N GLN A 271 -8.00 20.08 -22.15
CA GLN A 271 -8.33 18.80 -21.52
C GLN A 271 -7.92 18.78 -20.04
N TRP A 272 -6.75 19.33 -19.73
CA TRP A 272 -6.34 19.53 -18.34
C TRP A 272 -7.28 20.44 -17.56
N ASP A 273 -7.82 21.51 -18.20
CA ASP A 273 -8.82 22.38 -17.56
C ASP A 273 -10.11 21.63 -17.25
N LYS A 274 -10.55 20.71 -18.15
CA LYS A 274 -11.72 19.86 -17.91
C LYS A 274 -11.47 18.89 -16.76
N LEU A 275 -10.34 18.18 -16.77
CA LEU A 275 -9.97 17.25 -15.68
C LEU A 275 -9.95 17.98 -14.34
N CYS A 276 -9.26 19.12 -14.26
CA CYS A 276 -9.17 19.89 -13.03
C CYS A 276 -10.52 20.45 -12.57
N THR A 277 -11.44 20.77 -13.49
CA THR A 277 -12.80 21.17 -13.13
C THR A 277 -13.54 20.04 -12.46
N LEU A 278 -13.48 18.82 -13.00
CA LEU A 278 -14.12 17.63 -12.42
C LEU A 278 -13.50 17.26 -11.06
N LEU A 279 -12.17 17.30 -10.93
CA LEU A 279 -11.49 17.05 -9.67
C LEU A 279 -11.90 18.04 -8.58
N LYS A 280 -11.98 19.34 -8.90
CA LYS A 280 -12.46 20.37 -7.96
C LYS A 280 -13.90 20.13 -7.54
N SER A 281 -14.75 19.65 -8.42
CA SER A 281 -16.13 19.30 -8.12
C SER A 281 -16.22 18.16 -7.10
N GLY A 282 -15.48 17.07 -7.33
CA GLY A 282 -15.42 15.95 -6.38
C GLY A 282 -14.88 16.38 -5.01
N ILE A 283 -13.79 17.15 -4.99
CA ILE A 283 -13.23 17.72 -3.75
C ILE A 283 -14.26 18.60 -3.01
N SER A 284 -14.98 19.45 -3.76
CA SER A 284 -16.05 20.29 -3.20
C SER A 284 -17.16 19.46 -2.56
N ALA A 285 -17.58 18.37 -3.19
CA ALA A 285 -18.60 17.47 -2.63
C ALA A 285 -18.11 16.82 -1.33
N VAL A 286 -16.85 16.40 -1.26
CA VAL A 286 -16.23 15.86 -0.05
C VAL A 286 -16.24 16.90 1.08
N LYS A 287 -15.77 18.12 0.80
CA LYS A 287 -15.69 19.20 1.80
C LYS A 287 -17.08 19.67 2.24
N ALA A 288 -18.10 19.61 1.39
CA ALA A 288 -19.48 19.86 1.76
C ALA A 288 -20.05 18.85 2.78
N ILE A 289 -19.53 17.62 2.80
CA ILE A 289 -19.89 16.61 3.82
C ILE A 289 -19.15 16.85 5.13
N SER A 290 -17.83 17.07 5.07
CA SER A 290 -16.99 17.45 6.22
C SER A 290 -15.64 18.01 5.76
N GLU A 291 -15.25 19.15 6.31
CA GLU A 291 -13.92 19.75 6.11
C GLU A 291 -12.79 18.83 6.61
N SER A 292 -13.06 17.95 7.55
CA SER A 292 -12.06 17.04 8.14
C SER A 292 -11.68 15.87 7.25
N ILE A 293 -12.47 15.54 6.23
CA ILE A 293 -12.15 14.45 5.30
C ILE A 293 -10.99 14.90 4.42
N ARG A 294 -9.92 14.11 4.40
CA ARG A 294 -8.76 14.37 3.53
C ARG A 294 -9.01 13.79 2.14
N THR A 295 -8.66 14.56 1.12
CA THR A 295 -8.83 14.18 -0.29
C THR A 295 -7.53 13.62 -0.86
N VAL A 296 -7.61 12.51 -1.59
CA VAL A 296 -6.50 11.82 -2.23
C VAL A 296 -6.65 11.95 -3.75
N ILE A 297 -5.59 12.35 -4.43
CA ILE A 297 -5.47 12.21 -5.89
C ILE A 297 -4.49 11.09 -6.18
N HIS A 298 -4.93 10.10 -6.94
CA HIS A 298 -4.23 8.83 -7.11
C HIS A 298 -3.80 8.59 -8.55
N ILE A 299 -2.51 8.30 -8.75
CA ILE A 299 -1.90 7.89 -10.02
C ILE A 299 -1.06 6.63 -9.84
N GLU A 300 -0.86 5.85 -10.90
CA GLU A 300 -0.09 4.60 -10.88
C GLU A 300 1.41 4.78 -11.17
N ARG A 301 1.98 5.93 -10.88
CA ARG A 301 3.35 6.29 -11.24
C ARG A 301 4.35 6.18 -10.08
N GLY A 302 4.21 5.16 -9.21
CA GLY A 302 5.05 5.04 -8.03
C GLY A 302 6.55 5.04 -8.29
N GLY A 303 7.01 4.47 -9.40
CA GLY A 303 8.42 4.46 -9.79
C GLY A 303 8.80 5.44 -10.92
N ASP A 304 7.87 6.23 -11.45
CA ASP A 304 8.09 7.14 -12.58
C ASP A 304 8.00 8.62 -12.11
N ASN A 305 9.13 9.17 -11.70
CA ASN A 305 9.18 10.53 -11.16
C ASN A 305 8.84 11.59 -12.23
N GLU A 306 9.28 11.43 -13.47
CA GLU A 306 9.03 12.41 -14.53
C GLU A 306 7.55 12.59 -14.78
N LYS A 307 6.82 11.48 -14.95
CA LYS A 307 5.37 11.53 -15.17
C LYS A 307 4.59 11.93 -13.93
N SER A 308 5.04 11.50 -12.73
CA SER A 308 4.45 11.95 -11.47
C SER A 308 4.52 13.46 -11.32
N ARG A 309 5.69 14.05 -11.56
CA ARG A 309 5.87 15.52 -11.53
C ARG A 309 5.01 16.20 -12.55
N TYR A 310 5.02 15.72 -13.79
CA TYR A 310 4.21 16.31 -14.86
C TYR A 310 2.74 16.39 -14.44
N PHE A 311 2.18 15.27 -13.98
CA PHE A 311 0.78 15.21 -13.58
C PHE A 311 0.45 16.20 -12.43
N TYR A 312 1.24 16.16 -11.33
CA TYR A 312 0.97 17.02 -10.19
C TYR A 312 1.31 18.50 -10.44
N ASP A 313 2.25 18.84 -11.33
CA ASP A 313 2.50 20.20 -11.79
C ASP A 313 1.29 20.77 -12.52
N MET A 314 0.67 19.98 -13.41
CA MET A 314 -0.54 20.41 -14.14
C MET A 314 -1.72 20.68 -13.18
N LEU A 315 -1.83 19.93 -12.08
CA LEU A 315 -2.83 20.20 -11.03
C LEU A 315 -2.49 21.45 -10.23
N ALA A 316 -1.21 21.66 -9.89
CA ALA A 316 -0.74 22.82 -9.12
C ALA A 316 -0.95 24.12 -9.90
N GLU A 317 -0.61 24.15 -11.19
CA GLU A 317 -0.85 25.29 -12.09
C GLU A 317 -2.32 25.71 -12.15
N ARG A 318 -3.22 24.74 -11.99
CA ARG A 318 -4.67 24.97 -12.02
C ARG A 318 -5.30 25.11 -10.63
N ASN A 319 -4.48 25.17 -9.58
CA ASN A 319 -4.92 25.35 -8.20
C ASN A 319 -5.95 24.29 -7.76
N VAL A 320 -5.68 23.00 -8.01
CA VAL A 320 -6.47 21.89 -7.46
C VAL A 320 -6.03 21.66 -6.01
N ALA A 321 -6.93 21.89 -5.07
CA ALA A 321 -6.66 21.84 -3.62
C ALA A 321 -6.99 20.45 -3.06
N TYR A 322 -6.08 19.50 -3.19
CA TYR A 322 -6.15 18.17 -2.56
C TYR A 322 -5.16 18.08 -1.40
N ASP A 323 -5.32 17.06 -0.54
CA ASP A 323 -4.54 16.90 0.70
C ASP A 323 -3.38 15.92 0.53
N ILE A 324 -3.58 14.78 -0.16
CA ILE A 324 -2.69 13.63 -0.21
C ILE A 324 -2.34 13.25 -1.65
N ILE A 325 -1.07 13.01 -1.91
CA ILE A 325 -0.59 12.34 -3.12
C ILE A 325 -0.73 10.82 -2.92
N GLY A 326 -1.59 10.19 -3.72
CA GLY A 326 -1.78 8.73 -3.76
C GLY A 326 -1.01 8.10 -4.93
N LEU A 327 -0.33 6.99 -4.68
CA LEU A 327 0.45 6.28 -5.68
C LEU A 327 0.16 4.78 -5.65
N SER A 328 0.01 4.12 -6.79
CA SER A 328 0.21 2.67 -6.87
C SER A 328 1.69 2.38 -7.02
N TYR A 329 2.18 1.40 -6.28
CA TYR A 329 3.53 0.90 -6.45
C TYR A 329 3.56 -0.63 -6.45
N TYR A 330 3.72 -1.18 -7.62
CA TYR A 330 3.92 -2.61 -7.87
C TYR A 330 5.30 -2.79 -8.51
N PRO A 331 6.30 -3.35 -7.82
CA PRO A 331 7.67 -3.47 -8.37
C PRO A 331 7.73 -4.17 -9.74
N ILE A 332 6.80 -5.08 -9.99
CA ILE A 332 6.69 -5.85 -11.24
C ILE A 332 6.32 -4.98 -12.46
N TRP A 333 5.73 -3.78 -12.24
CA TRP A 333 5.33 -2.85 -13.30
C TRP A 333 6.00 -1.49 -13.19
N HIS A 334 6.29 -1.04 -11.97
CA HIS A 334 6.72 0.33 -11.70
C HIS A 334 8.22 0.45 -11.42
N GLY A 335 8.98 -0.64 -11.62
CA GLY A 335 10.44 -0.65 -11.45
C GLY A 335 10.90 -0.82 -10.00
N PRO A 336 12.22 -0.70 -9.77
CA PRO A 336 12.84 -1.05 -8.50
C PRO A 336 12.49 -0.06 -7.38
N ILE A 337 12.61 -0.52 -6.13
CA ILE A 337 12.40 0.29 -4.90
C ILE A 337 13.19 1.60 -4.91
N LYS A 338 14.39 1.61 -5.52
CA LYS A 338 15.20 2.82 -5.62
C LYS A 338 14.49 3.95 -6.37
N ASP A 339 13.79 3.61 -7.45
CA ASP A 339 13.07 4.60 -8.26
C ASP A 339 11.84 5.10 -7.50
N PHE A 340 11.12 4.20 -6.82
CA PHE A 340 10.05 4.56 -5.89
C PHE A 340 10.53 5.51 -4.79
N SER A 341 11.61 5.18 -4.10
CA SER A 341 12.21 6.01 -3.05
C SER A 341 12.53 7.42 -3.56
N SER A 342 13.17 7.50 -4.72
CA SER A 342 13.51 8.79 -5.35
C SER A 342 12.27 9.59 -5.70
N ASN A 343 11.24 8.94 -6.24
CA ASN A 343 9.99 9.59 -6.63
C ASN A 343 9.24 10.18 -5.43
N ILE A 344 9.00 9.40 -4.38
CA ILE A 344 8.22 9.87 -3.22
C ILE A 344 8.94 11.00 -2.46
N ARG A 345 10.27 10.97 -2.41
CA ARG A 345 11.07 12.03 -1.80
C ARG A 345 10.98 13.32 -2.60
N ASP A 346 11.16 13.27 -3.92
CA ASP A 346 11.04 14.43 -4.80
C ASP A 346 9.63 15.04 -4.75
N LEU A 347 8.58 14.19 -4.77
CA LEU A 347 7.19 14.67 -4.65
C LEU A 347 6.94 15.39 -3.32
N TYR A 348 7.46 14.83 -2.21
CA TYR A 348 7.38 15.50 -0.92
C TYR A 348 8.13 16.85 -0.92
N ASP A 349 9.37 16.88 -1.39
CA ASP A 349 10.20 18.09 -1.42
C ASP A 349 9.55 19.19 -2.28
N ARG A 350 8.89 18.79 -3.39
CA ARG A 350 8.27 19.72 -4.34
C ARG A 350 6.91 20.24 -3.89
N TYR A 351 6.05 19.37 -3.37
CA TYR A 351 4.64 19.74 -3.08
C TYR A 351 4.33 19.86 -1.59
N SER A 352 5.21 19.41 -0.71
CA SER A 352 5.04 19.40 0.75
C SER A 352 3.74 18.74 1.22
N LYS A 353 3.24 17.76 0.46
CA LYS A 353 2.02 17.02 0.75
C LYS A 353 2.31 15.69 1.44
N GLU A 354 1.28 15.13 2.04
CA GLU A 354 1.32 13.74 2.53
C GLU A 354 1.42 12.77 1.36
N ILE A 355 2.22 11.72 1.52
CA ILE A 355 2.41 10.66 0.53
C ILE A 355 1.77 9.38 1.06
N LEU A 356 0.89 8.78 0.27
CA LEU A 356 0.20 7.54 0.54
C LEU A 356 0.44 6.55 -0.61
N VAL A 357 0.87 5.35 -0.31
CA VAL A 357 0.80 4.26 -1.29
C VAL A 357 -0.63 3.71 -1.27
N ALA A 358 -1.44 4.14 -2.22
CA ALA A 358 -2.85 3.75 -2.33
C ALA A 358 -3.02 2.28 -2.71
N GLU A 359 -2.01 1.72 -3.42
CA GLU A 359 -2.00 0.31 -3.80
C GLU A 359 -0.58 -0.25 -3.81
N VAL A 360 -0.40 -1.41 -3.19
CA VAL A 360 0.82 -2.24 -3.25
C VAL A 360 0.44 -3.70 -3.09
N ALA A 361 1.10 -4.58 -3.83
CA ALA A 361 1.11 -6.01 -3.61
C ALA A 361 2.37 -6.62 -4.22
N TYR A 362 2.63 -7.90 -3.92
CA TYR A 362 3.74 -8.65 -4.50
C TYR A 362 3.43 -10.16 -4.49
N PRO A 363 3.85 -10.93 -5.52
CA PRO A 363 3.59 -12.36 -5.59
C PRO A 363 4.27 -13.14 -4.44
N TYR A 364 3.49 -13.93 -3.72
CA TYR A 364 4.01 -14.87 -2.71
C TYR A 364 4.39 -16.23 -3.29
N THR A 365 4.00 -16.50 -4.52
CA THR A 365 4.28 -17.74 -5.25
C THR A 365 4.31 -17.46 -6.76
N ALA A 366 4.93 -18.35 -7.51
CA ALA A 366 4.85 -18.40 -8.98
C ALA A 366 3.78 -19.39 -9.47
N GLU A 367 3.10 -20.09 -8.56
CA GLU A 367 2.01 -20.99 -8.88
C GLU A 367 0.71 -20.22 -9.11
N ASN A 368 -0.25 -20.85 -9.75
CA ASN A 368 -1.59 -20.34 -10.01
C ASN A 368 -2.60 -21.25 -9.30
N GLY A 369 -3.56 -20.66 -8.60
CA GLY A 369 -4.57 -21.38 -7.82
C GLY A 369 -5.78 -21.85 -8.62
N ASP A 370 -6.00 -21.29 -9.83
CA ASP A 370 -7.08 -21.68 -10.73
C ASP A 370 -6.62 -21.69 -12.21
N ASP A 371 -7.57 -21.67 -13.15
CA ASP A 371 -7.24 -21.72 -14.59
C ASP A 371 -7.01 -20.32 -15.22
N GLN A 372 -7.25 -19.23 -14.47
CA GLN A 372 -7.08 -17.86 -14.94
C GLN A 372 -5.62 -17.43 -14.83
N LEU A 373 -5.08 -16.78 -15.88
CA LEU A 373 -3.71 -16.30 -15.87
C LEU A 373 -3.50 -15.16 -14.89
N ASN A 374 -2.57 -15.31 -13.95
CA ASN A 374 -2.22 -14.27 -12.99
C ASN A 374 -1.61 -13.03 -13.65
N ALA A 375 -1.97 -11.85 -13.17
CA ALA A 375 -1.47 -10.57 -13.65
C ALA A 375 0.06 -10.45 -13.53
N SER A 376 0.67 -11.09 -12.53
CA SER A 376 2.13 -11.18 -12.36
C SER A 376 2.84 -11.95 -13.50
N SER A 377 2.09 -12.75 -14.24
CA SER A 377 2.59 -13.57 -15.36
C SER A 377 2.35 -12.93 -16.75
N PHE A 378 1.77 -11.74 -16.81
CA PHE A 378 1.55 -11.04 -18.08
C PHE A 378 2.88 -10.71 -18.77
N PRO A 379 2.93 -10.71 -20.12
CA PRO A 379 4.18 -10.52 -20.86
C PRO A 379 4.93 -9.21 -20.62
N PHE A 380 4.25 -8.19 -20.08
CA PHE A 380 4.82 -6.88 -19.75
C PHE A 380 5.26 -6.76 -18.29
N THR A 381 5.14 -7.81 -17.49
CA THR A 381 5.61 -7.79 -16.10
C THR A 381 7.11 -8.08 -16.04
N ASN A 382 7.78 -7.46 -15.08
CA ASN A 382 9.20 -7.66 -14.82
C ASN A 382 9.42 -7.96 -13.33
N ILE A 383 9.47 -9.24 -12.99
CA ILE A 383 9.77 -9.67 -11.63
C ILE A 383 11.27 -9.47 -11.37
N PRO A 384 11.65 -8.67 -10.37
CA PRO A 384 13.05 -8.45 -10.02
C PRO A 384 13.75 -9.77 -9.63
N GLU A 385 14.92 -10.06 -10.22
CA GLU A 385 15.67 -11.30 -9.94
C GLU A 385 16.02 -11.49 -8.47
N GLU A 386 16.27 -10.40 -7.76
CA GLU A 386 16.58 -10.41 -6.33
C GLU A 386 15.38 -10.69 -5.41
N TYR A 387 14.16 -10.66 -5.98
CA TYR A 387 12.90 -10.94 -5.27
C TYR A 387 12.05 -11.94 -6.06
N PRO A 388 12.49 -13.21 -6.23
CA PRO A 388 11.65 -14.21 -6.88
C PRO A 388 10.36 -14.42 -6.08
N PRO A 389 9.22 -14.74 -6.74
CA PRO A 389 7.94 -14.95 -6.07
C PRO A 389 8.06 -15.91 -4.89
N SER A 390 7.82 -15.40 -3.70
CA SER A 390 7.86 -16.15 -2.44
C SER A 390 7.24 -15.33 -1.32
N ILE A 391 6.81 -15.98 -0.24
CA ILE A 391 6.31 -15.30 0.96
C ILE A 391 7.38 -14.37 1.56
N GLN A 392 8.66 -14.77 1.46
CA GLN A 392 9.78 -13.93 1.93
C GLN A 392 9.90 -12.66 1.07
N SER A 393 9.88 -12.78 -0.25
CA SER A 393 9.96 -11.62 -1.15
C SER A 393 8.77 -10.68 -0.98
N GLN A 394 7.56 -11.22 -0.78
CA GLN A 394 6.37 -10.44 -0.47
C GLN A 394 6.56 -9.62 0.81
N ALA A 395 7.08 -10.25 1.87
CA ALA A 395 7.36 -9.56 3.13
C ALA A 395 8.46 -8.51 2.98
N ASP A 396 9.56 -8.81 2.30
CA ASP A 396 10.69 -7.91 2.12
C ASP A 396 10.33 -6.69 1.27
N ILE A 397 9.55 -6.87 0.20
CA ILE A 397 9.06 -5.76 -0.63
C ILE A 397 8.13 -4.85 0.17
N LEU A 398 7.18 -5.42 0.90
CA LEU A 398 6.26 -4.63 1.73
C LEU A 398 7.03 -3.84 2.80
N GLN A 399 7.99 -4.49 3.45
CA GLN A 399 8.86 -3.85 4.44
C GLN A 399 9.67 -2.70 3.81
N ALA A 400 10.22 -2.90 2.61
CA ALA A 400 10.98 -1.86 1.92
C ALA A 400 10.10 -0.64 1.59
N VAL A 401 8.88 -0.85 1.11
CA VAL A 401 7.91 0.25 0.86
C VAL A 401 7.62 1.02 2.14
N ILE A 402 7.37 0.33 3.24
CA ILE A 402 7.11 0.96 4.55
C ILE A 402 8.32 1.75 5.04
N TYR A 403 9.52 1.20 4.88
CA TYR A 403 10.77 1.87 5.26
C TYR A 403 10.94 3.19 4.50
N GLU A 404 10.74 3.18 3.18
CA GLU A 404 10.86 4.39 2.35
C GLU A 404 9.81 5.44 2.72
N LEU A 405 8.56 5.05 2.94
CA LEU A 405 7.52 5.95 3.42
C LEU A 405 7.88 6.58 4.77
N LYS A 406 8.31 5.77 5.74
CA LYS A 406 8.71 6.26 7.07
C LYS A 406 9.99 7.11 7.03
N SER A 407 10.78 7.04 5.96
CA SER A 407 11.97 7.87 5.76
C SER A 407 11.64 9.30 5.32
N ILE A 408 10.41 9.56 4.85
CA ILE A 408 9.97 10.91 4.48
C ILE A 408 9.92 11.80 5.74
N PRO A 409 10.49 13.03 5.67
CA PRO A 409 10.50 13.94 6.81
C PRO A 409 9.09 14.26 7.33
N ASP A 410 9.03 14.73 8.58
CA ASP A 410 7.81 15.21 9.24
C ASP A 410 6.66 14.18 9.29
N ASN A 411 6.98 12.87 9.19
CA ASN A 411 6.03 11.76 9.09
C ASN A 411 5.02 11.92 7.94
N LYS A 412 5.45 12.54 6.84
CA LYS A 412 4.59 12.81 5.69
C LYS A 412 4.43 11.60 4.75
N GLY A 413 5.20 10.55 4.88
CA GLY A 413 4.87 9.23 4.36
C GLY A 413 3.90 8.55 5.30
N ILE A 414 2.60 8.71 5.04
CA ILE A 414 1.55 8.42 6.04
C ILE A 414 1.10 6.97 6.07
N GLY A 415 1.46 6.16 5.06
CA GLY A 415 1.11 4.74 5.03
C GLY A 415 0.84 4.16 3.65
N PHE A 416 0.24 2.99 3.67
CA PHE A 416 -0.06 2.22 2.47
C PHE A 416 -1.38 1.45 2.59
N PHE A 417 -1.90 1.00 1.43
CA PHE A 417 -2.97 0.00 1.34
C PHE A 417 -2.45 -1.21 0.54
N TYR A 418 -2.53 -2.40 1.16
CA TYR A 418 -2.30 -3.64 0.43
C TYR A 418 -3.53 -3.94 -0.43
N TRP A 419 -3.31 -4.14 -1.74
CA TRP A 419 -4.41 -4.29 -2.68
C TRP A 419 -4.83 -5.74 -2.79
N GLN A 420 -6.13 -6.00 -2.58
CA GLN A 420 -6.78 -7.31 -2.67
C GLN A 420 -6.06 -8.44 -1.89
N PRO A 421 -5.85 -8.29 -0.58
CA PRO A 421 -5.21 -9.33 0.23
C PRO A 421 -6.04 -10.62 0.32
N ASP A 422 -7.33 -10.52 0.06
CA ASP A 422 -8.42 -11.48 0.26
C ASP A 422 -8.88 -12.17 -1.02
N PHE A 423 -8.31 -11.83 -2.18
CA PHE A 423 -8.79 -12.28 -3.48
C PHE A 423 -8.27 -13.68 -3.83
N ILE A 424 -8.58 -14.66 -2.97
CA ILE A 424 -8.24 -16.08 -3.15
C ILE A 424 -9.06 -16.70 -4.31
N PRO A 425 -8.55 -17.75 -4.97
CA PRO A 425 -9.26 -18.39 -6.08
C PRO A 425 -10.51 -19.11 -5.59
N VAL A 426 -11.69 -18.59 -5.98
CA VAL A 426 -13.00 -19.17 -5.64
C VAL A 426 -13.80 -19.29 -6.92
N LYS A 427 -14.35 -20.48 -7.15
CA LYS A 427 -15.11 -20.75 -8.37
C LYS A 427 -16.30 -19.81 -8.51
N GLY A 428 -16.34 -19.05 -9.61
CA GLY A 428 -17.38 -18.09 -9.93
C GLY A 428 -17.03 -16.65 -9.56
N ALA A 429 -16.06 -16.43 -8.67
CA ALA A 429 -15.50 -15.11 -8.42
C ALA A 429 -14.49 -14.74 -9.52
N GLY A 430 -14.11 -13.47 -9.59
CA GLY A 430 -13.18 -12.93 -10.57
C GLY A 430 -13.38 -11.44 -10.75
N TRP A 431 -12.47 -10.78 -11.47
CA TRP A 431 -12.68 -9.38 -11.89
C TRP A 431 -13.89 -9.30 -12.83
N LYS A 432 -14.11 -10.35 -13.61
CA LYS A 432 -15.37 -10.60 -14.30
C LYS A 432 -15.99 -11.88 -13.74
N TYR A 433 -17.30 -11.94 -13.74
CA TYR A 433 -18.02 -13.11 -13.25
C TYR A 433 -17.62 -14.40 -13.97
N GLY A 434 -17.13 -15.37 -13.20
CA GLY A 434 -16.82 -16.72 -13.68
C GLY A 434 -15.50 -16.89 -14.44
N GLU A 435 -14.70 -15.84 -14.60
CA GLU A 435 -13.41 -15.94 -15.29
C GLU A 435 -12.31 -16.59 -14.43
N GLY A 436 -12.37 -16.48 -13.11
CA GLY A 436 -11.31 -16.86 -12.19
C GLY A 436 -10.56 -15.66 -11.64
N CYS A 437 -9.49 -15.90 -10.90
CA CYS A 437 -8.75 -14.88 -10.16
C CYS A 437 -7.42 -14.55 -10.82
N GLU A 438 -7.24 -13.35 -11.33
CA GLU A 438 -5.97 -12.86 -11.89
C GLU A 438 -4.98 -12.41 -10.81
N TRP A 439 -5.33 -12.57 -9.51
CA TRP A 439 -4.57 -11.96 -8.40
C TRP A 439 -4.23 -12.93 -7.27
N ASP A 440 -4.58 -14.18 -7.39
CA ASP A 440 -4.49 -15.15 -6.30
C ASP A 440 -3.07 -15.42 -5.79
N ASP A 441 -2.06 -15.20 -6.62
CA ASP A 441 -0.65 -15.28 -6.27
C ASP A 441 -0.10 -14.09 -5.46
N GLN A 442 -0.88 -13.01 -5.31
CA GLN A 442 -0.48 -11.77 -4.63
C GLN A 442 -1.24 -11.50 -3.32
N THR A 443 -2.12 -12.40 -2.91
CA THR A 443 -2.91 -12.28 -1.68
C THR A 443 -2.06 -12.43 -0.40
N LEU A 444 -2.62 -12.07 0.76
CA LEU A 444 -2.02 -12.31 2.08
C LEU A 444 -2.51 -13.64 2.72
N PHE A 445 -3.22 -14.41 1.94
CA PHE A 445 -3.67 -15.77 2.26
C PHE A 445 -3.25 -16.70 1.12
N ASP A 446 -3.01 -17.97 1.41
CA ASP A 446 -2.76 -18.96 0.35
C ASP A 446 -4.02 -19.27 -0.46
N PHE A 447 -3.91 -20.08 -1.51
CA PHE A 447 -5.05 -20.47 -2.36
C PHE A 447 -6.21 -21.14 -1.63
N LYS A 448 -6.00 -21.57 -0.38
CA LYS A 448 -7.01 -22.19 0.48
C LYS A 448 -7.51 -21.25 1.58
N GLY A 449 -7.07 -20.01 1.57
CA GLY A 449 -7.43 -19.01 2.56
C GLY A 449 -6.64 -19.06 3.88
N ASN A 450 -5.54 -19.84 3.97
CA ASN A 450 -4.69 -19.85 5.17
C ASN A 450 -3.80 -18.60 5.21
N THR A 451 -3.70 -17.97 6.37
CA THR A 451 -2.90 -16.76 6.59
C THR A 451 -1.40 -16.99 6.33
N LEU A 452 -0.83 -16.21 5.43
CA LEU A 452 0.61 -16.19 5.15
C LEU A 452 1.38 -15.44 6.25
N TRP A 453 2.65 -15.84 6.49
CA TRP A 453 3.45 -15.18 7.50
C TRP A 453 3.92 -13.76 7.10
N SER A 454 3.91 -13.41 5.82
CA SER A 454 4.17 -12.06 5.33
C SER A 454 3.26 -10.99 5.97
N LEU A 455 2.07 -11.39 6.45
CA LEU A 455 1.17 -10.53 7.20
C LEU A 455 1.78 -10.03 8.54
N ASP A 456 2.82 -10.68 9.08
CA ASP A 456 3.53 -10.18 10.28
C ASP A 456 4.19 -8.82 10.07
N VAL A 457 4.48 -8.44 8.83
CA VAL A 457 5.01 -7.11 8.51
C VAL A 457 4.11 -5.99 9.04
N PHE A 458 2.80 -6.19 9.04
CA PHE A 458 1.85 -5.22 9.61
C PHE A 458 2.03 -5.07 11.13
N LYS A 459 2.33 -6.17 11.85
CA LYS A 459 2.61 -6.15 13.31
C LYS A 459 3.91 -5.44 13.64
N LEU A 460 4.94 -5.59 12.79
CA LEU A 460 6.19 -4.85 12.94
C LEU A 460 5.96 -3.33 13.00
N HIS A 461 4.88 -2.85 12.42
CA HIS A 461 4.57 -1.42 12.34
C HIS A 461 3.32 -1.01 13.12
N SER A 462 2.85 -1.82 14.05
CA SER A 462 1.63 -1.58 14.85
C SER A 462 1.89 -0.69 16.05
#